data_13d27a3a0f88733d91fe4e5ca0725c91
#
_entry.id   13d27a3a0f88733d91fe4e5ca0725c91
#
_cell.length_a   1.000
_cell.length_b   1.000
_cell.length_c   1.000
_cell.angle_alpha   90.00
_cell.angle_beta   90.00
_cell.angle_gamma   90.00
#
_symmetry.space_group_name_H-M   'P 1'
#
loop_
_entity.id
_entity.type
_entity.pdbx_description
1 polymer ?
#
loop_
_entity_poly.entity_id
_entity_poly.type
_entity_poly.pdbx_seq_one_letter_code
_entity_poly.pdbx_strand_id
1 'polypeptide(L)'
;MEEKYLNIKIQLKRNNEFKLIEYKYKKRTHDERPMALDILLQAQEEQYDDLAFRYGCRARNCGVCTIDVNSRPKLACRARVREGDILSAIVTLPIIKDLVVKRDGITRQMKGYNNIPKKNDLNEDADKLYHNLTACIECYACLDGCPVHAKNNIADIKKNDAYKYGNPYSFLKIQRLLIDPLTPDSEKYKLIDKAKRLGLEIYRREYNSLKIKCGVGINLKG
;
A
#
# COMPACT_ATOMS: atom_id res chain seq x y z
N MET A 1 6.30 16.94 -37.12
CA MET A 1 5.85 15.69 -36.45
C MET A 1 6.15 15.84 -34.97
N GLU A 2 5.13 16.16 -34.17
CA GLU A 2 5.31 16.28 -32.72
C GLU A 2 5.73 14.92 -32.13
N GLU A 3 6.70 14.95 -31.25
CA GLU A 3 7.34 13.74 -30.74
C GLU A 3 6.37 12.88 -29.93
N LYS A 4 6.21 11.62 -30.33
CA LYS A 4 5.44 10.58 -29.61
C LYS A 4 6.15 10.10 -28.36
N TYR A 5 6.88 10.94 -27.64
CA TYR A 5 7.69 10.53 -26.49
C TYR A 5 7.28 11.27 -25.22
N LEU A 6 7.57 10.67 -24.09
CA LEU A 6 7.37 11.21 -22.76
C LEU A 6 8.61 10.90 -21.91
N ASN A 7 9.29 11.93 -21.38
CA ASN A 7 10.47 11.73 -20.54
C ASN A 7 10.03 11.52 -19.10
N ILE A 8 10.40 10.39 -18.53
CA ILE A 8 10.06 9.97 -17.16
C ILE A 8 11.34 9.66 -16.40
N LYS A 9 11.36 9.99 -15.12
CA LYS A 9 12.45 9.64 -14.22
C LYS A 9 12.06 8.42 -13.39
N ILE A 10 12.96 7.44 -13.29
CA ILE A 10 12.75 6.23 -12.48
C ILE A 10 13.87 6.19 -11.43
N GLN A 11 13.49 6.17 -10.15
CA GLN A 11 14.44 6.03 -9.07
C GLN A 11 14.64 4.55 -8.75
N LEU A 12 15.83 4.06 -9.00
CA LEU A 12 16.25 2.69 -8.70
C LEU A 12 16.92 2.65 -7.34
N LYS A 13 16.83 1.50 -6.66
CA LYS A 13 17.64 1.18 -5.48
C LYS A 13 18.38 -0.12 -5.69
N ARG A 14 19.73 -0.03 -5.77
CA ARG A 14 20.63 -1.17 -5.95
C ARG A 14 21.81 -1.03 -4.98
N ASN A 15 22.23 -2.14 -4.37
CA ASN A 15 23.39 -2.16 -3.44
C ASN A 15 23.34 -1.07 -2.36
N ASN A 16 22.14 -0.77 -1.82
CA ASN A 16 21.85 0.32 -0.88
C ASN A 16 22.03 1.76 -1.42
N GLU A 17 22.33 1.93 -2.70
CA GLU A 17 22.44 3.22 -3.35
C GLU A 17 21.17 3.54 -4.16
N PHE A 18 20.84 4.83 -4.22
CA PHE A 18 19.76 5.33 -5.07
C PHE A 18 20.37 5.91 -6.35
N LYS A 19 19.82 5.50 -7.49
CA LYS A 19 20.16 6.03 -8.80
C LYS A 19 18.90 6.52 -9.49
N LEU A 20 18.91 7.76 -9.97
CA LEU A 20 17.85 8.29 -10.81
C LEU A 20 18.25 8.08 -12.27
N ILE A 21 17.39 7.41 -13.03
CA ILE A 21 17.55 7.23 -14.47
C ILE A 21 16.47 8.00 -15.21
N GLU A 22 16.78 8.49 -16.40
CA GLU A 22 15.82 9.07 -17.31
C GLU A 22 15.44 8.02 -18.35
N TYR A 23 14.14 7.87 -18.58
CA TYR A 23 13.58 6.96 -19.56
C TYR A 23 12.66 7.70 -20.51
N LYS A 24 12.87 7.50 -21.81
CA LYS A 24 12.09 8.11 -22.88
C LYS A 24 11.03 7.12 -23.37
N TYR A 25 9.83 7.22 -22.77
CA TYR A 25 8.69 6.37 -23.11
C TYR A 25 8.15 6.71 -24.50
N LYS A 26 7.99 5.68 -25.35
CA LYS A 26 7.39 5.81 -26.68
C LYS A 26 5.88 5.62 -26.57
N LYS A 27 5.12 6.68 -26.79
CA LYS A 27 3.66 6.63 -26.82
C LYS A 27 3.14 5.77 -27.96
N ARG A 28 2.06 5.02 -27.74
CA ARG A 28 1.37 4.25 -28.77
C ARG A 28 0.59 5.16 -29.73
N THR A 29 -0.02 6.22 -29.19
CA THR A 29 -0.72 7.27 -29.94
C THR A 29 -0.30 8.65 -29.42
N HIS A 30 -0.50 9.70 -30.24
CA HIS A 30 -0.16 11.06 -29.86
C HIS A 30 -0.86 11.50 -28.56
N ASP A 31 -2.15 11.18 -28.40
CA ASP A 31 -2.98 11.60 -27.26
C ASP A 31 -2.91 10.61 -26.08
N GLU A 32 -2.03 9.63 -26.14
CA GLU A 32 -1.90 8.65 -25.06
C GLU A 32 -1.52 9.32 -23.73
N ARG A 33 -2.25 8.97 -22.70
CA ARG A 33 -1.95 9.29 -21.30
C ARG A 33 -1.56 8.00 -20.59
N PRO A 34 -0.30 7.56 -20.69
CA PRO A 34 0.12 6.27 -20.21
C PRO A 34 -0.02 6.15 -18.69
N MET A 35 -0.20 4.91 -18.22
CA MET A 35 -0.11 4.60 -16.81
C MET A 35 1.35 4.37 -16.42
N ALA A 36 1.68 4.61 -15.16
CA ALA A 36 3.04 4.33 -14.66
C ALA A 36 3.47 2.88 -14.94
N LEU A 37 2.52 1.93 -14.91
CA LEU A 37 2.80 0.53 -15.22
C LEU A 37 3.20 0.33 -16.68
N ASP A 38 2.60 1.06 -17.64
CA ASP A 38 2.96 0.95 -19.07
C ASP A 38 4.40 1.42 -19.28
N ILE A 39 4.81 2.50 -18.59
CA ILE A 39 6.19 3.00 -18.61
C ILE A 39 7.17 1.95 -18.10
N LEU A 40 6.87 1.37 -16.90
CA LEU A 40 7.76 0.39 -16.28
C LEU A 40 7.91 -0.89 -17.13
N LEU A 41 6.82 -1.33 -17.76
CA LEU A 41 6.84 -2.49 -18.65
C LEU A 41 7.68 -2.23 -19.90
N GLN A 42 7.48 -1.07 -20.56
CA GLN A 42 8.28 -0.73 -21.74
C GLN A 42 9.75 -0.53 -21.37
N ALA A 43 10.05 0.13 -20.23
CA ALA A 43 11.42 0.33 -19.77
C ALA A 43 12.13 -0.99 -19.47
N GLN A 44 11.42 -1.98 -18.91
CA GLN A 44 11.96 -3.31 -18.66
C GLN A 44 12.21 -4.07 -19.96
N GLU A 45 11.31 -3.98 -20.93
CA GLU A 45 11.40 -4.70 -22.20
C GLU A 45 12.49 -4.14 -23.11
N GLU A 46 12.65 -2.80 -23.16
CA GLU A 46 13.51 -2.15 -24.15
C GLU A 46 14.93 -1.84 -23.64
N GLN A 47 15.10 -1.56 -22.34
CA GLN A 47 16.38 -0.99 -21.88
C GLN A 47 16.89 -1.52 -20.54
N TYR A 48 15.99 -1.93 -19.61
CA TYR A 48 16.34 -2.31 -18.25
C TYR A 48 15.73 -3.66 -17.89
N ASP A 49 16.20 -4.74 -18.50
CA ASP A 49 15.69 -6.11 -18.38
C ASP A 49 15.63 -6.61 -16.92
N ASP A 50 16.49 -6.08 -16.05
CA ASP A 50 16.56 -6.41 -14.62
C ASP A 50 15.78 -5.44 -13.70
N LEU A 51 14.99 -4.50 -14.27
CA LEU A 51 14.17 -3.55 -13.52
C LEU A 51 13.12 -4.27 -12.67
N ALA A 52 13.23 -4.12 -11.35
CA ALA A 52 12.37 -4.80 -10.41
C ALA A 52 11.16 -3.96 -9.99
N PHE A 53 9.98 -4.42 -10.32
CA PHE A 53 8.69 -3.89 -9.86
C PHE A 53 7.64 -5.00 -9.78
N ARG A 54 6.49 -4.72 -9.14
CA ARG A 54 5.42 -5.71 -9.00
C ARG A 54 4.17 -5.28 -9.74
N TYR A 55 3.54 -6.22 -10.39
CA TYR A 55 2.20 -6.05 -10.96
C TYR A 55 1.46 -7.39 -10.98
N GLY A 56 0.14 -7.34 -11.21
CA GLY A 56 -0.70 -8.53 -11.28
C GLY A 56 -1.95 -8.25 -12.12
N CYS A 57 -3.07 -7.87 -11.51
CA CYS A 57 -4.38 -7.78 -12.17
C CYS A 57 -4.53 -6.68 -13.23
N ARG A 58 -3.69 -5.65 -13.24
CA ARG A 58 -3.79 -4.44 -14.09
C ARG A 58 -5.13 -3.68 -13.98
N ALA A 59 -6.01 -4.09 -13.08
CA ALA A 59 -7.39 -3.65 -12.94
C ALA A 59 -7.76 -3.06 -11.57
N ARG A 60 -6.77 -2.55 -10.80
CA ARG A 60 -6.95 -1.94 -9.47
C ARG A 60 -7.44 -2.91 -8.37
N ASN A 61 -7.41 -4.21 -8.57
CA ASN A 61 -7.99 -5.18 -7.62
C ASN A 61 -6.98 -5.86 -6.69
N CYS A 62 -5.70 -5.96 -7.07
CA CYS A 62 -4.71 -6.74 -6.30
C CYS A 62 -3.80 -5.92 -5.38
N GLY A 63 -3.70 -4.60 -5.55
CA GLY A 63 -2.88 -3.73 -4.71
C GLY A 63 -1.37 -3.92 -4.77
N VAL A 64 -0.85 -4.86 -5.58
CA VAL A 64 0.58 -5.20 -5.54
C VAL A 64 1.48 -4.20 -6.27
N CYS A 65 0.93 -3.44 -7.23
CA CYS A 65 1.67 -2.50 -8.07
C CYS A 65 1.78 -1.09 -7.46
N THR A 66 1.66 -0.95 -6.14
CA THR A 66 1.80 0.37 -5.50
C THR A 66 3.24 0.84 -5.56
N ILE A 67 3.43 2.04 -6.09
CA ILE A 67 4.68 2.78 -6.18
C ILE A 67 4.42 4.24 -5.82
N ASP A 68 5.47 5.02 -5.60
CA ASP A 68 5.36 6.47 -5.51
C ASP A 68 5.43 7.09 -6.91
N VAL A 69 4.52 8.03 -7.18
CA VAL A 69 4.58 8.96 -8.30
C VAL A 69 4.70 10.36 -7.72
N ASN A 70 5.87 10.98 -7.87
CA ASN A 70 6.21 12.26 -7.25
C ASN A 70 6.00 12.21 -5.72
N SER A 71 6.58 11.21 -5.06
CA SER A 71 6.50 10.97 -3.61
C SER A 71 5.07 10.78 -3.07
N ARG A 72 4.15 10.32 -3.91
CA ARG A 72 2.77 10.00 -3.49
C ARG A 72 2.44 8.57 -3.88
N PRO A 73 2.05 7.71 -2.94
CA PRO A 73 1.68 6.33 -3.23
C PRO A 73 0.48 6.24 -4.16
N LYS A 74 0.64 5.51 -5.25
CA LYS A 74 -0.41 5.25 -6.24
C LYS A 74 -0.28 3.83 -6.79
N LEU A 75 -1.39 3.28 -7.25
CA LEU A 75 -1.38 2.02 -8.02
C LEU A 75 -0.83 2.30 -9.42
N ALA A 76 0.31 1.74 -9.78
CA ALA A 76 0.96 1.98 -11.08
C ALA A 76 0.02 1.70 -12.27
N CYS A 77 -0.84 0.68 -12.16
CA CYS A 77 -1.82 0.34 -13.19
C CYS A 77 -2.96 1.38 -13.34
N ARG A 78 -3.03 2.41 -12.49
CA ARG A 78 -4.06 3.47 -12.55
C ARG A 78 -3.48 4.87 -12.46
N ALA A 79 -2.21 4.99 -12.15
CA ALA A 79 -1.52 6.27 -12.05
C ALA A 79 -1.15 6.77 -13.44
N ARG A 80 -1.89 7.75 -13.95
CA ARG A 80 -1.50 8.48 -15.17
C ARG A 80 -0.27 9.31 -14.88
N VAL A 81 0.69 9.26 -15.78
CA VAL A 81 1.95 10.00 -15.68
C VAL A 81 2.05 11.10 -16.73
N ARG A 82 2.87 12.09 -16.42
CA ARG A 82 3.12 13.29 -17.25
C ARG A 82 4.62 13.46 -17.45
N GLU A 83 4.97 14.32 -18.35
CA GLU A 83 6.36 14.74 -18.57
C GLU A 83 7.06 15.10 -17.27
N GLY A 84 8.25 14.56 -17.06
CA GLY A 84 9.08 14.82 -15.90
C GLY A 84 8.67 14.14 -14.60
N ASP A 85 7.59 13.35 -14.58
CA ASP A 85 7.18 12.62 -13.36
C ASP A 85 8.27 11.65 -12.91
N ILE A 86 8.38 11.47 -11.58
CA ILE A 86 9.33 10.57 -10.95
C ILE A 86 8.59 9.34 -10.43
N LEU A 87 9.00 8.15 -10.86
CA LEU A 87 8.52 6.87 -10.38
C LEU A 87 9.54 6.29 -9.40
N SER A 88 9.11 5.90 -8.19
CA SER A 88 9.98 5.34 -7.17
C SER A 88 9.28 4.31 -6.30
N ALA A 89 10.02 3.58 -5.48
CA ALA A 89 9.44 2.71 -4.46
C ALA A 89 8.72 3.53 -3.39
N ILE A 90 7.63 2.99 -2.81
CA ILE A 90 7.02 3.59 -1.62
C ILE A 90 8.02 3.58 -0.45
N VAL A 91 8.31 4.77 0.09
CA VAL A 91 9.33 4.94 1.15
C VAL A 91 8.86 4.51 2.54
N THR A 92 7.56 4.26 2.70
CA THR A 92 6.96 3.82 3.97
C THR A 92 7.24 2.36 4.32
N LEU A 93 7.83 1.60 3.41
CA LEU A 93 8.23 0.20 3.58
C LEU A 93 9.71 0.00 3.19
N PRO A 94 10.39 -1.00 3.77
CA PRO A 94 11.77 -1.31 3.39
C PRO A 94 11.87 -1.70 1.92
N ILE A 95 12.74 -1.03 1.16
CA ILE A 95 12.95 -1.31 -0.25
C ILE A 95 13.92 -2.50 -0.39
N ILE A 96 13.54 -3.50 -1.18
CA ILE A 96 14.33 -4.69 -1.50
C ILE A 96 15.26 -4.41 -2.69
N LYS A 97 14.66 -4.10 -3.84
CA LYS A 97 15.36 -3.75 -5.09
C LYS A 97 14.46 -2.84 -5.93
N ASP A 98 15.03 -1.81 -6.51
CA ASP A 98 14.36 -0.83 -7.38
C ASP A 98 13.03 -0.34 -6.79
N LEU A 99 11.89 -0.71 -7.37
CA LEU A 99 10.56 -0.34 -6.91
C LEU A 99 9.88 -1.42 -6.03
N VAL A 100 10.59 -2.52 -5.74
CA VAL A 100 10.06 -3.61 -4.92
C VAL A 100 10.32 -3.36 -3.44
N VAL A 101 9.25 -3.41 -2.64
CA VAL A 101 9.29 -3.24 -1.18
C VAL A 101 8.91 -4.51 -0.43
N LYS A 102 9.39 -4.64 0.82
CA LYS A 102 9.07 -5.73 1.74
C LYS A 102 7.73 -5.47 2.40
N ARG A 103 6.75 -6.33 2.16
CA ARG A 103 5.35 -6.13 2.60
C ARG A 103 4.91 -7.07 3.73
N ASP A 104 5.58 -8.19 3.90
CA ASP A 104 5.19 -9.28 4.81
C ASP A 104 5.22 -8.89 6.29
N GLY A 105 6.11 -7.99 6.70
CA GLY A 105 6.15 -7.51 8.07
C GLY A 105 4.86 -6.83 8.54
N ILE A 106 4.18 -6.10 7.65
CA ILE A 106 2.89 -5.46 7.95
C ILE A 106 1.81 -6.51 8.24
N THR A 107 1.73 -7.56 7.43
CA THR A 107 0.73 -8.62 7.63
C THR A 107 0.99 -9.44 8.88
N ARG A 108 2.26 -9.60 9.27
CA ARG A 108 2.64 -10.29 10.51
C ARG A 108 2.13 -9.61 11.77
N GLN A 109 1.85 -8.31 11.77
CA GLN A 109 1.20 -7.64 12.90
C GLN A 109 -0.15 -8.28 13.24
N MET A 110 -0.80 -8.91 12.26
CA MET A 110 -2.10 -9.59 12.41
C MET A 110 -1.95 -11.10 12.64
N LYS A 111 -0.72 -11.62 12.83
CA LYS A 111 -0.51 -13.03 13.14
C LYS A 111 -1.24 -13.42 14.42
N GLY A 112 -1.95 -14.55 14.39
CA GLY A 112 -2.77 -15.04 15.49
C GLY A 112 -4.21 -14.52 15.49
N TYR A 113 -4.51 -13.45 14.73
CA TYR A 113 -5.89 -12.93 14.61
C TYR A 113 -6.60 -13.37 13.33
N ASN A 114 -5.88 -13.96 12.39
CA ASN A 114 -6.49 -14.52 11.17
C ASN A 114 -7.27 -15.82 11.40
N ASN A 115 -6.99 -16.49 12.52
CA ASN A 115 -7.59 -17.80 12.89
C ASN A 115 -8.51 -17.66 14.12
N ILE A 116 -9.20 -16.53 14.26
CA ILE A 116 -10.20 -16.35 15.33
C ILE A 116 -11.31 -17.39 15.11
N PRO A 117 -11.66 -18.20 16.11
CA PRO A 117 -12.82 -19.08 16.03
C PRO A 117 -14.08 -18.27 15.69
N LYS A 118 -14.90 -18.78 14.81
CA LYS A 118 -16.15 -18.13 14.40
C LYS A 118 -17.34 -18.83 15.04
N LYS A 119 -18.41 -18.08 15.32
CA LYS A 119 -19.70 -18.66 15.67
C LYS A 119 -20.21 -19.48 14.48
N ASN A 120 -20.89 -20.59 14.76
CA ASN A 120 -21.54 -21.42 13.74
C ASN A 120 -22.97 -20.94 13.45
N ASP A 121 -23.09 -19.65 13.15
CA ASP A 121 -24.39 -19.09 12.76
C ASP A 121 -24.28 -18.56 11.33
N LEU A 122 -24.94 -19.25 10.40
CA LEU A 122 -24.95 -18.90 8.98
C LEU A 122 -26.06 -17.90 8.62
N ASN A 123 -26.91 -17.50 9.58
CA ASN A 123 -28.04 -16.65 9.36
C ASN A 123 -27.78 -15.17 9.75
N GLU A 124 -26.59 -14.86 10.25
CA GLU A 124 -26.24 -13.48 10.58
C GLU A 124 -25.71 -12.72 9.35
N ASP A 125 -26.43 -11.67 8.95
CA ASP A 125 -26.01 -10.75 7.90
C ASP A 125 -24.95 -9.78 8.42
N ALA A 126 -23.94 -9.54 7.59
CA ALA A 126 -22.93 -8.55 7.88
C ALA A 126 -23.44 -7.13 7.52
N ASP A 127 -23.13 -6.18 8.38
CA ASP A 127 -23.43 -4.76 8.19
C ASP A 127 -22.72 -4.19 6.94
N LYS A 128 -23.27 -3.12 6.38
CA LYS A 128 -22.73 -2.38 5.24
C LYS A 128 -21.28 -1.91 5.50
N LEU A 129 -20.94 -1.54 6.73
CA LEU A 129 -19.58 -1.14 7.11
C LEU A 129 -18.60 -2.30 6.94
N TYR A 130 -18.99 -3.53 7.36
CA TYR A 130 -18.17 -4.73 7.16
C TYR A 130 -17.83 -4.92 5.67
N HIS A 131 -18.83 -4.86 4.79
CA HIS A 131 -18.63 -4.98 3.36
C HIS A 131 -17.70 -3.88 2.79
N ASN A 132 -17.84 -2.64 3.25
CA ASN A 132 -16.94 -1.56 2.85
C ASN A 132 -15.48 -1.83 3.26
N LEU A 133 -15.25 -2.34 4.46
CA LEU A 133 -13.90 -2.66 4.94
C LEU A 133 -13.27 -3.86 4.20
N THR A 134 -14.07 -4.79 3.69
CA THR A 134 -13.58 -5.92 2.88
C THR A 134 -13.02 -5.50 1.53
N ALA A 135 -13.36 -4.30 1.03
CA ALA A 135 -12.83 -3.76 -0.22
C ALA A 135 -11.32 -3.42 -0.16
N CYS A 136 -10.67 -3.58 0.99
CA CYS A 136 -9.23 -3.33 1.14
C CYS A 136 -8.39 -4.31 0.32
N ILE A 137 -7.67 -3.79 -0.68
CA ILE A 137 -6.78 -4.55 -1.57
C ILE A 137 -5.33 -4.64 -1.08
N GLU A 138 -5.06 -4.25 0.16
CA GLU A 138 -3.73 -4.32 0.79
C GLU A 138 -2.63 -3.61 0.00
N CYS A 139 -2.97 -2.49 -0.62
CA CYS A 139 -2.02 -1.71 -1.42
C CYS A 139 -1.01 -0.91 -0.58
N TYR A 140 -1.27 -0.72 0.71
CA TYR A 140 -0.45 0.02 1.67
C TYR A 140 -0.22 1.50 1.36
N ALA A 141 -0.93 2.08 0.40
CA ALA A 141 -0.86 3.52 0.13
C ALA A 141 -1.26 4.38 1.35
N CYS A 142 -2.09 3.85 2.24
CA CYS A 142 -2.53 4.53 3.46
C CYS A 142 -1.47 4.63 4.55
N LEU A 143 -0.29 4.02 4.39
CA LEU A 143 0.83 4.18 5.33
C LEU A 143 1.46 5.56 5.21
N ASP A 144 1.36 6.17 4.03
CA ASP A 144 1.86 7.52 3.78
C ASP A 144 1.08 8.55 4.62
N GLY A 145 1.82 9.42 5.29
CA GLY A 145 1.25 10.43 6.19
C GLY A 145 0.67 9.88 7.49
N CYS A 146 0.82 8.59 7.81
CA CYS A 146 0.36 8.03 9.08
C CYS A 146 1.38 8.26 10.22
N PRO A 147 1.07 9.08 11.23
CA PRO A 147 2.02 9.41 12.31
C PRO A 147 2.32 8.20 13.20
N VAL A 148 1.36 7.30 13.37
CA VAL A 148 1.58 6.07 14.15
C VAL A 148 2.53 5.13 13.41
N HIS A 149 2.31 4.93 12.11
CA HIS A 149 3.23 4.15 11.29
C HIS A 149 4.65 4.75 11.25
N ALA A 150 4.76 6.07 11.16
CA ALA A 150 6.03 6.79 11.13
C ALA A 150 6.89 6.62 12.40
N LYS A 151 6.30 6.18 13.53
CA LYS A 151 7.03 5.84 14.76
C LYS A 151 7.82 4.54 14.64
N ASN A 152 7.57 3.72 13.62
CA ASN A 152 8.34 2.52 13.37
C ASN A 152 9.70 2.89 12.75
N ASN A 153 10.78 2.39 13.34
CA ASN A 153 12.11 2.59 12.77
C ASN A 153 12.32 1.60 11.61
N ILE A 154 12.53 2.12 10.39
CA ILE A 154 12.76 1.29 9.20
C ILE A 154 14.03 0.42 9.33
N ALA A 155 15.07 0.88 10.04
CA ALA A 155 16.28 0.08 10.26
C ALA A 155 15.99 -1.13 11.14
N ASP A 156 15.19 -0.96 12.21
CA ASP A 156 14.77 -2.06 13.09
C ASP A 156 13.87 -3.05 12.36
N ILE A 157 12.97 -2.53 11.50
CA ILE A 157 12.12 -3.38 10.66
C ILE A 157 12.96 -4.24 9.71
N LYS A 158 13.99 -3.66 9.09
CA LYS A 158 14.91 -4.40 8.21
C LYS A 158 15.60 -5.55 8.94
N LYS A 159 16.05 -5.30 10.18
CA LYS A 159 16.80 -6.26 10.99
C LYS A 159 15.92 -7.35 11.57
N ASN A 160 14.78 -6.98 12.17
CA ASN A 160 13.97 -7.86 13.00
C ASN A 160 12.61 -8.20 12.39
N ASP A 161 12.25 -7.60 11.23
CA ASP A 161 10.97 -7.77 10.55
C ASP A 161 9.75 -7.45 11.44
N ALA A 162 9.95 -6.58 12.43
CA ALA A 162 8.96 -6.26 13.47
C ALA A 162 8.48 -4.82 13.37
N TYR A 163 7.16 -4.66 13.33
CA TYR A 163 6.48 -3.37 13.46
C TYR A 163 5.91 -3.25 14.86
N LYS A 164 6.42 -2.32 15.65
CA LYS A 164 5.96 -2.04 17.01
C LYS A 164 4.63 -1.29 17.02
N TYR A 165 4.49 -0.33 16.13
CA TYR A 165 3.31 0.52 16.02
C TYR A 165 2.45 0.10 14.84
N GLY A 166 1.12 0.29 14.99
CA GLY A 166 0.13 -0.01 13.97
C GLY A 166 0.10 1.00 12.82
N ASN A 167 -0.88 0.85 11.99
CA ASN A 167 -1.10 1.68 10.81
C ASN A 167 -2.57 1.56 10.36
N PRO A 168 -3.03 2.38 9.40
CA PRO A 168 -4.43 2.34 8.96
C PRO A 168 -4.88 0.97 8.45
N TYR A 169 -3.98 0.21 7.83
CA TYR A 169 -4.29 -1.16 7.40
C TYR A 169 -4.56 -2.10 8.59
N SER A 170 -3.68 -2.11 9.61
CA SER A 170 -3.88 -2.97 10.78
C SER A 170 -5.13 -2.58 11.57
N PHE A 171 -5.41 -1.28 11.72
CA PHE A 171 -6.63 -0.82 12.38
C PHE A 171 -7.90 -1.19 11.61
N LEU A 172 -7.89 -1.05 10.28
CA LEU A 172 -8.97 -1.49 9.41
C LEU A 172 -9.23 -3.01 9.55
N LYS A 173 -8.18 -3.83 9.56
CA LYS A 173 -8.32 -5.28 9.74
C LYS A 173 -8.91 -5.64 11.10
N ILE A 174 -8.47 -4.96 12.17
CA ILE A 174 -9.03 -5.15 13.51
C ILE A 174 -10.49 -4.70 13.54
N GLN A 175 -10.82 -3.54 13.01
CA GLN A 175 -12.19 -3.04 12.94
C GLN A 175 -13.12 -4.01 12.21
N ARG A 176 -12.67 -4.54 11.06
CA ARG A 176 -13.43 -5.54 10.32
C ARG A 176 -13.75 -6.78 11.17
N LEU A 177 -12.76 -7.27 11.94
CA LEU A 177 -12.98 -8.41 12.85
C LEU A 177 -13.90 -8.07 14.01
N LEU A 178 -13.86 -6.83 14.53
CA LEU A 178 -14.73 -6.38 15.62
C LEU A 178 -16.22 -6.31 15.23
N ILE A 179 -16.49 -5.90 13.97
CA ILE A 179 -17.86 -5.78 13.46
C ILE A 179 -18.32 -7.02 12.69
N ASP A 180 -17.48 -8.02 12.52
CA ASP A 180 -17.85 -9.31 11.96
C ASP A 180 -18.84 -10.01 12.93
N PRO A 181 -20.10 -10.27 12.52
CA PRO A 181 -21.11 -10.85 13.40
C PRO A 181 -20.70 -12.24 13.92
N LEU A 182 -19.86 -12.94 13.18
CA LEU A 182 -19.36 -14.26 13.55
C LEU A 182 -18.19 -14.22 14.54
N THR A 183 -17.65 -13.05 14.90
CA THR A 183 -16.57 -12.94 15.88
C THR A 183 -17.13 -13.01 17.30
N PRO A 184 -16.71 -14.01 18.12
CA PRO A 184 -17.15 -14.14 19.51
C PRO A 184 -16.75 -12.92 20.35
N ASP A 185 -17.58 -12.55 21.33
CA ASP A 185 -17.33 -11.36 22.17
C ASP A 185 -16.03 -11.52 22.99
N SER A 186 -15.69 -12.73 23.42
CA SER A 186 -14.42 -13.01 24.09
C SER A 186 -13.19 -12.65 23.25
N GLU A 187 -13.28 -12.76 21.94
CA GLU A 187 -12.21 -12.38 21.02
C GLU A 187 -12.19 -10.88 20.71
N LYS A 188 -13.37 -10.21 20.78
CA LYS A 188 -13.45 -8.76 20.57
C LYS A 188 -12.63 -7.97 21.61
N TYR A 189 -12.62 -8.38 22.86
CA TYR A 189 -11.79 -7.76 23.90
C TYR A 189 -10.29 -7.83 23.57
N LYS A 190 -9.81 -8.99 23.08
CA LYS A 190 -8.41 -9.15 22.67
C LYS A 190 -8.05 -8.26 21.47
N LEU A 191 -8.98 -8.09 20.54
CA LEU A 191 -8.80 -7.21 19.37
C LEU A 191 -8.72 -5.74 19.78
N ILE A 192 -9.57 -5.29 20.70
CA ILE A 192 -9.55 -3.91 21.24
C ILE A 192 -8.23 -3.63 21.95
N ASP A 193 -7.78 -4.56 22.81
CA ASP A 193 -6.51 -4.44 23.52
C ASP A 193 -5.33 -4.43 22.52
N LYS A 194 -5.35 -5.27 21.49
CA LYS A 194 -4.37 -5.22 20.40
C LYS A 194 -4.34 -3.87 19.70
N ALA A 195 -5.50 -3.30 19.37
CA ALA A 195 -5.57 -2.00 18.71
C ALA A 195 -4.98 -0.88 19.58
N LYS A 196 -5.28 -0.88 20.90
CA LYS A 196 -4.71 0.07 21.86
C LYS A 196 -3.17 -0.04 21.91
N ARG A 197 -2.64 -1.26 22.03
CA ARG A 197 -1.18 -1.49 22.04
C ARG A 197 -0.51 -1.02 20.75
N LEU A 198 -1.18 -1.14 19.61
CA LEU A 198 -0.70 -0.65 18.33
C LEU A 198 -0.80 0.87 18.15
N GLY A 199 -1.40 1.60 19.11
CA GLY A 199 -1.49 3.07 19.11
C GLY A 199 -2.74 3.62 18.44
N LEU A 200 -3.88 2.90 18.49
CA LEU A 200 -5.15 3.34 17.89
C LEU A 200 -5.61 4.70 18.46
N GLU A 201 -5.39 4.96 19.75
CA GLU A 201 -5.81 6.24 20.36
C GLU A 201 -5.04 7.43 19.79
N ILE A 202 -3.74 7.27 19.54
CA ILE A 202 -2.93 8.28 18.87
C ILE A 202 -3.45 8.51 17.45
N TYR A 203 -3.74 7.42 16.73
CA TYR A 203 -4.28 7.48 15.37
C TYR A 203 -5.61 8.25 15.32
N ARG A 204 -6.55 7.94 16.20
CA ARG A 204 -7.87 8.60 16.28
C ARG A 204 -7.76 10.08 16.61
N ARG A 205 -6.93 10.43 17.58
CA ARG A 205 -6.71 11.83 17.98
C ARG A 205 -6.17 12.68 16.84
N GLU A 206 -5.23 12.14 16.08
CA GLU A 206 -4.53 12.86 15.03
C GLU A 206 -5.22 12.75 13.65
N TYR A 207 -6.18 11.82 13.50
CA TYR A 207 -6.78 11.50 12.21
C TYR A 207 -7.35 12.70 11.45
N ASN A 208 -8.01 13.63 12.11
CA ASN A 208 -8.63 14.78 11.45
C ASN A 208 -7.62 15.76 10.83
N SER A 209 -6.37 15.74 11.30
CA SER A 209 -5.25 16.52 10.72
C SER A 209 -4.51 15.76 9.60
N LEU A 210 -4.84 14.49 9.37
CA LEU A 210 -4.11 13.61 8.47
C LEU A 210 -4.59 13.73 7.03
N LYS A 211 -3.64 13.71 6.10
CA LYS A 211 -3.89 13.63 4.65
C LYS A 211 -3.85 12.20 4.12
N ILE A 212 -4.15 11.21 4.97
CA ILE A 212 -4.14 9.80 4.60
C ILE A 212 -5.23 9.53 3.56
N LYS A 213 -4.86 8.86 2.49
CA LYS A 213 -5.80 8.49 1.42
C LYS A 213 -5.77 6.97 1.20
N CYS A 214 -6.95 6.39 1.11
CA CYS A 214 -7.10 5.02 0.65
C CYS A 214 -7.02 4.95 -0.88
N GLY A 215 -6.19 4.04 -1.42
CA GLY A 215 -6.05 3.84 -2.87
C GLY A 215 -7.33 3.37 -3.58
N VAL A 216 -8.31 2.84 -2.82
CA VAL A 216 -9.60 2.36 -3.34
C VAL A 216 -10.81 3.09 -2.74
N GLY A 217 -10.60 4.13 -1.92
CA GLY A 217 -11.66 5.00 -1.45
C GLY A 217 -12.34 4.58 -0.14
N ILE A 218 -11.77 3.64 0.63
CA ILE A 218 -12.31 3.29 1.94
C ILE A 218 -12.14 4.47 2.91
N ASN A 219 -13.17 4.76 3.69
CA ASN A 219 -13.04 5.68 4.81
C ASN A 219 -12.19 5.02 5.91
N LEU A 220 -11.04 5.62 6.20
CA LEU A 220 -10.06 5.12 7.19
C LEU A 220 -10.24 5.75 8.58
N LYS A 221 -11.29 6.54 8.76
CA LYS A 221 -11.68 7.09 10.06
C LYS A 221 -12.29 5.95 10.87
N GLY A 222 -11.51 5.36 11.74
CA GLY A 222 -11.91 4.27 12.61
C GLY A 222 -12.77 4.69 13.79
#